data_e7ada9cc9699e27e9281ac7ea0af6e3d
#
_entry.id   e7ada9cc9699e27e9281ac7ea0af6e3d
#
_cell.length_a   1.000
_cell.length_b   1.000
_cell.length_c   1.000
_cell.angle_alpha   90.00
_cell.angle_beta   90.00
_cell.angle_gamma   90.00
#
_symmetry.space_group_name_H-M   'P 1'
#
loop_
_entity.id
_entity.type
_entity.pdbx_description
1 polymer ?
#
loop_
_entity_poly.entity_id
_entity_poly.type
_entity_poly.pdbx_seq_one_letter_code
_entity_poly.pdbx_strand_id
1 'polypeptide(L)'
;MRTLRLVVFVFLVWSASSLARSQTGHITTAEARSHIGERATVCGNVVSSHYATRTKGSPTFLNLDEPYPKQTFTILIWGNDRPNFGDPEAKYSNKKVCVTGTIKDYRGVPEIVAERPGQIEIQK
;
A
#
# COMPACT_ATOMS: atom_id res chain seq x y z
N MET A 1 -74.59 6.29 -10.81
CA MET A 1 -73.54 5.29 -10.59
C MET A 1 -72.22 5.99 -10.68
N ARG A 2 -71.53 6.13 -9.57
CA ARG A 2 -70.22 6.76 -9.51
C ARG A 2 -69.16 5.66 -9.48
N THR A 3 -68.38 5.59 -10.53
CA THR A 3 -67.22 4.70 -10.57
C THR A 3 -66.07 5.32 -9.79
N LEU A 4 -65.74 4.73 -8.66
CA LEU A 4 -64.58 5.08 -7.89
C LEU A 4 -63.33 4.58 -8.61
N ARG A 5 -62.52 5.49 -9.17
CA ARG A 5 -61.23 5.14 -9.72
C ARG A 5 -60.20 5.13 -8.59
N LEU A 6 -59.80 3.93 -8.23
CA LEU A 6 -58.69 3.73 -7.32
C LEU A 6 -57.40 4.06 -8.07
N VAL A 7 -56.76 5.14 -7.76
CA VAL A 7 -55.43 5.47 -8.27
C VAL A 7 -54.43 4.81 -7.33
N VAL A 8 -53.87 3.71 -7.77
CA VAL A 8 -52.78 3.04 -7.05
C VAL A 8 -51.49 3.78 -7.39
N PHE A 9 -50.97 4.57 -6.45
CA PHE A 9 -49.63 5.09 -6.56
C PHE A 9 -48.64 4.03 -6.19
N VAL A 10 -47.96 3.47 -7.18
CA VAL A 10 -46.82 2.59 -6.96
C VAL A 10 -45.62 3.47 -6.68
N PHE A 11 -45.26 3.58 -5.40
CA PHE A 11 -43.99 4.18 -5.02
C PHE A 11 -42.86 3.20 -5.35
N LEU A 12 -42.18 3.46 -6.46
CA LEU A 12 -40.90 2.78 -6.73
C LEU A 12 -39.86 3.36 -5.78
N VAL A 13 -39.61 2.63 -4.71
CA VAL A 13 -38.47 2.93 -3.82
C VAL A 13 -37.22 2.48 -4.55
N TRP A 14 -36.52 3.43 -5.14
CA TRP A 14 -35.17 3.18 -5.64
C TRP A 14 -34.24 3.10 -4.43
N SER A 15 -33.98 1.89 -4.01
CA SER A 15 -32.87 1.64 -3.08
C SER A 15 -31.58 1.88 -3.84
N ALA A 16 -31.02 3.07 -3.71
CA ALA A 16 -29.68 3.31 -4.17
C ALA A 16 -28.73 2.54 -3.23
N SER A 17 -28.37 1.33 -3.63
CA SER A 17 -27.28 0.59 -2.98
C SER A 17 -25.99 1.32 -3.31
N SER A 18 -25.57 2.22 -2.43
CA SER A 18 -24.23 2.77 -2.50
C SER A 18 -23.24 1.64 -2.19
N LEU A 19 -22.69 1.07 -3.24
CA LEU A 19 -21.54 0.19 -3.12
C LEU A 19 -20.38 1.03 -2.61
N ALA A 20 -20.11 0.92 -1.30
CA ALA A 20 -18.88 1.43 -0.74
C ALA A 20 -17.72 0.64 -1.36
N ARG A 21 -17.14 1.16 -2.41
CA ARG A 21 -15.89 0.65 -2.93
C ARG A 21 -14.81 1.00 -1.93
N SER A 22 -14.32 0.01 -1.19
CA SER A 22 -13.01 0.10 -0.59
C SER A 22 -12.01 0.04 -1.73
N GLN A 23 -11.74 1.18 -2.34
CA GLN A 23 -10.69 1.26 -3.31
C GLN A 23 -9.37 1.28 -2.55
N THR A 24 -8.68 0.13 -2.57
CA THR A 24 -7.25 0.08 -2.42
C THR A 24 -6.65 0.68 -3.69
N GLY A 25 -6.84 1.99 -3.89
CA GLY A 25 -6.17 2.72 -4.95
C GLY A 25 -4.68 2.78 -4.65
N HIS A 26 -3.88 2.80 -5.70
CA HIS A 26 -2.46 3.06 -5.56
C HIS A 26 -2.28 4.50 -5.07
N ILE A 27 -1.50 4.66 -4.01
CA ILE A 27 -1.15 5.98 -3.48
C ILE A 27 0.34 6.24 -3.65
N THR A 28 0.71 7.52 -3.67
CA THR A 28 2.11 7.94 -3.74
C THR A 28 2.77 7.80 -2.37
N THR A 29 4.10 7.82 -2.36
CA THR A 29 4.86 7.82 -1.12
C THR A 29 4.55 9.03 -0.24
N ALA A 30 4.33 10.20 -0.87
CA ALA A 30 3.97 11.43 -0.15
C ALA A 30 2.59 11.35 0.52
N GLU A 31 1.63 10.68 -0.12
CA GLU A 31 0.29 10.48 0.43
C GLU A 31 0.25 9.49 1.59
N ALA A 32 1.24 8.61 1.69
CA ALA A 32 1.26 7.55 2.69
C ALA A 32 1.14 8.06 4.13
N ARG A 33 1.64 9.26 4.43
CA ARG A 33 1.53 9.88 5.75
C ARG A 33 0.09 10.10 6.21
N SER A 34 -0.81 10.29 5.27
CA SER A 34 -2.24 10.48 5.55
C SER A 34 -2.99 9.17 5.75
N HIS A 35 -2.30 8.02 5.57
CA HIS A 35 -2.89 6.69 5.60
C HIS A 35 -2.23 5.74 6.61
N ILE A 36 -1.55 6.28 7.62
CA ILE A 36 -0.95 5.48 8.68
C ILE A 36 -2.00 4.62 9.37
N GLY A 37 -1.72 3.33 9.53
CA GLY A 37 -2.62 2.35 10.11
C GLY A 37 -3.54 1.67 9.10
N GLU A 38 -3.61 2.16 7.87
CA GLU A 38 -4.46 1.62 6.82
C GLU A 38 -3.69 0.63 5.94
N ARG A 39 -4.42 -0.34 5.40
CA ARG A 39 -3.89 -1.20 4.35
C ARG A 39 -4.01 -0.49 3.01
N ALA A 40 -2.91 -0.38 2.30
CA ALA A 40 -2.85 0.31 1.02
C ALA A 40 -1.76 -0.26 0.11
N THR A 41 -1.78 0.16 -1.15
CA THR A 41 -0.71 -0.08 -2.11
C THR A 41 0.01 1.23 -2.38
N VAL A 42 1.28 1.30 -2.01
CA VAL A 42 2.13 2.49 -2.16
C VAL A 42 3.13 2.25 -3.28
N CYS A 43 3.19 3.17 -4.24
CA CYS A 43 4.09 3.07 -5.38
C CYS A 43 5.17 4.15 -5.33
N GLY A 44 6.39 3.79 -5.74
CA GLY A 44 7.52 4.70 -5.82
C GLY A 44 8.76 4.03 -6.41
N ASN A 45 9.81 4.81 -6.60
CA ASN A 45 11.07 4.33 -7.14
C ASN A 45 12.02 3.95 -6.02
N VAL A 46 12.60 2.76 -6.08
CA VAL A 46 13.65 2.33 -5.14
C VAL A 46 14.94 3.05 -5.53
N VAL A 47 15.32 4.06 -4.77
CA VAL A 47 16.48 4.91 -5.06
C VAL A 47 17.68 4.62 -4.18
N SER A 48 17.48 3.95 -3.05
CA SER A 48 18.56 3.42 -2.22
C SER A 48 18.09 2.19 -1.46
N SER A 49 19.03 1.38 -1.02
CA SER A 49 18.75 0.19 -0.23
C SER A 49 19.90 -0.08 0.74
N HIS A 50 19.57 -0.77 1.84
CA HIS A 50 20.57 -1.16 2.82
C HIS A 50 20.16 -2.45 3.53
N TYR A 51 21.07 -3.42 3.55
CA TYR A 51 20.93 -4.63 4.34
C TYR A 51 21.70 -4.46 5.65
N ALA A 52 20.96 -4.23 6.74
CA ALA A 52 21.53 -3.92 8.05
C ALA A 52 21.88 -5.20 8.83
N THR A 53 22.94 -5.89 8.44
CA THR A 53 23.37 -7.18 9.04
C THR A 53 23.74 -7.08 10.51
N ARG A 54 24.12 -5.89 10.99
CA ARG A 54 24.52 -5.65 12.37
C ARG A 54 23.39 -5.12 13.24
N THR A 55 22.25 -4.87 12.67
CA THR A 55 21.05 -4.43 13.39
C THR A 55 20.22 -5.63 13.80
N LYS A 56 19.62 -5.57 14.99
CA LYS A 56 18.73 -6.63 15.48
C LYS A 56 17.65 -6.95 14.45
N GLY A 57 17.48 -8.23 14.13
CA GLY A 57 16.55 -8.70 13.12
C GLY A 57 17.06 -8.59 11.68
N SER A 58 18.25 -8.05 11.47
CA SER A 58 18.91 -7.94 10.15
C SER A 58 17.98 -7.44 9.06
N PRO A 59 17.36 -6.26 9.21
CA PRO A 59 16.41 -5.76 8.24
C PRO A 59 17.07 -5.33 6.93
N THR A 60 16.35 -5.49 5.84
CA THR A 60 16.66 -4.84 4.56
C THR A 60 15.71 -3.66 4.38
N PHE A 61 16.26 -2.50 4.10
CA PHE A 61 15.52 -1.29 3.81
C PHE A 61 15.55 -1.00 2.31
N LEU A 62 14.39 -0.81 1.71
CA LEU A 62 14.26 -0.28 0.35
C LEU A 62 13.65 1.11 0.47
N ASN A 63 14.43 2.13 0.14
CA ASN A 63 14.03 3.53 0.32
C ASN A 63 13.46 4.07 -0.98
N LEU A 64 12.24 4.61 -0.91
CA LEU A 64 11.50 5.06 -2.06
C LEU A 64 11.58 6.57 -2.26
N ASP A 65 11.75 6.97 -3.50
CA ASP A 65 11.69 8.31 -4.09
C ASP A 65 12.84 9.23 -3.67
N GLU A 66 13.26 9.22 -2.41
CA GLU A 66 14.41 9.95 -1.93
C GLU A 66 15.36 9.00 -1.20
N PRO A 67 16.68 9.19 -1.32
CA PRO A 67 17.64 8.33 -0.63
C PRO A 67 17.66 8.58 0.87
N TYR A 68 18.09 7.57 1.62
CA TYR A 68 18.32 7.70 3.06
C TYR A 68 19.28 8.86 3.37
N PRO A 69 19.05 9.69 4.40
CA PRO A 69 17.99 9.61 5.42
C PRO A 69 16.73 10.42 5.10
N LYS A 70 16.57 10.88 3.87
CA LYS A 70 15.44 11.74 3.46
C LYS A 70 14.35 10.98 2.71
N GLN A 71 14.37 9.65 2.77
CA GLN A 71 13.39 8.84 2.07
C GLN A 71 11.95 9.20 2.48
N THR A 72 11.09 9.23 1.49
CA THR A 72 9.67 9.54 1.67
C THR A 72 8.91 8.34 2.22
N PHE A 73 9.38 7.14 1.91
CA PHE A 73 8.75 5.88 2.27
C PHE A 73 9.80 4.76 2.33
N THR A 74 9.59 3.78 3.20
CA THR A 74 10.48 2.63 3.31
C THR A 74 9.70 1.33 3.18
N ILE A 75 10.22 0.39 2.40
CA ILE A 75 9.82 -1.01 2.45
C ILE A 75 10.82 -1.73 3.35
N LEU A 76 10.32 -2.37 4.39
CA LEU A 76 11.13 -3.12 5.35
C LEU A 76 10.96 -4.62 5.12
N ILE A 77 12.05 -5.33 4.97
CA ILE A 77 12.07 -6.80 4.92
C ILE A 77 12.93 -7.29 6.08
N TRP A 78 12.31 -7.96 7.06
CA TRP A 78 13.06 -8.55 8.16
C TRP A 78 13.95 -9.69 7.70
N GLY A 79 15.05 -9.92 8.40
CA GLY A 79 16.02 -10.95 8.04
C GLY A 79 15.42 -12.35 7.90
N ASN A 80 14.42 -12.69 8.73
CA ASN A 80 13.73 -14.00 8.64
C ASN A 80 12.95 -14.18 7.33
N ASP A 81 12.48 -13.09 6.74
CA ASP A 81 11.71 -13.11 5.49
C ASP A 81 12.56 -12.86 4.25
N ARG A 82 13.79 -12.38 4.44
CA ARG A 82 14.71 -12.08 3.34
C ARG A 82 14.92 -13.24 2.36
N PRO A 83 15.06 -14.51 2.80
CA PRO A 83 15.23 -15.64 1.89
C PRO A 83 14.07 -15.80 0.90
N ASN A 84 12.88 -15.34 1.24
CA ASN A 84 11.72 -15.38 0.33
C ASN A 84 11.90 -14.49 -0.90
N PHE A 85 12.75 -13.46 -0.80
CA PHE A 85 12.98 -12.47 -1.85
C PHE A 85 14.24 -12.72 -2.67
N GLY A 86 15.10 -13.62 -2.23
CA GLY A 86 16.41 -13.84 -2.83
C GLY A 86 17.40 -12.73 -2.47
N ASP A 87 17.72 -11.85 -3.42
CA ASP A 87 18.53 -10.66 -3.21
C ASP A 87 17.69 -9.40 -3.46
N PRO A 88 17.03 -8.87 -2.42
CA PRO A 88 16.13 -7.73 -2.60
C PRO A 88 16.81 -6.48 -3.16
N GLU A 89 18.04 -6.20 -2.76
CA GLU A 89 18.76 -5.01 -3.24
C GLU A 89 18.97 -5.08 -4.75
N ALA A 90 19.44 -6.22 -5.25
CA ALA A 90 19.65 -6.40 -6.69
C ALA A 90 18.33 -6.45 -7.45
N LYS A 91 17.31 -7.08 -6.87
CA LYS A 91 16.02 -7.28 -7.53
C LYS A 91 15.24 -5.98 -7.73
N TYR A 92 15.28 -5.10 -6.74
CA TYR A 92 14.41 -3.91 -6.72
C TYR A 92 15.14 -2.58 -6.95
N SER A 93 16.48 -2.56 -6.91
CA SER A 93 17.24 -1.30 -7.09
C SER A 93 16.92 -0.62 -8.42
N ASN A 94 16.67 0.67 -8.35
CA ASN A 94 16.33 1.51 -9.50
C ASN A 94 15.07 1.08 -10.25
N LYS A 95 14.20 0.33 -9.58
CA LYS A 95 12.90 -0.08 -10.14
C LYS A 95 11.79 0.75 -9.52
N LYS A 96 10.77 1.02 -10.31
CA LYS A 96 9.49 1.48 -9.80
C LYS A 96 8.71 0.28 -9.28
N VAL A 97 8.30 0.33 -8.03
CA VAL A 97 7.58 -0.75 -7.37
C VAL A 97 6.28 -0.25 -6.74
N CYS A 98 5.33 -1.16 -6.57
CA CYS A 98 4.16 -0.94 -5.74
C CYS A 98 4.16 -1.99 -4.63
N VAL A 99 4.11 -1.55 -3.39
CA VAL A 99 4.07 -2.44 -2.22
C VAL A 99 2.72 -2.36 -1.54
N THR A 100 2.17 -3.51 -1.20
CA THR A 100 0.87 -3.63 -0.52
C THR A 100 1.05 -4.14 0.91
N GLY A 101 0.43 -3.46 1.85
CA GLY A 101 0.45 -3.83 3.26
C GLY A 101 -0.12 -2.74 4.14
N THR A 102 -0.01 -2.94 5.45
CA THR A 102 -0.40 -1.92 6.42
C THR A 102 0.70 -0.87 6.56
N ILE A 103 0.33 0.38 6.38
CA ILE A 103 1.26 1.50 6.53
C ILE A 103 1.49 1.77 8.02
N LYS A 104 2.74 1.75 8.43
CA LYS A 104 3.18 2.05 9.79
C LYS A 104 4.01 3.31 9.80
N ASP A 105 4.06 3.98 10.93
CA ASP A 105 4.98 5.08 11.15
C ASP A 105 6.21 4.56 11.88
N TYR A 106 7.39 4.80 11.33
CA TYR A 106 8.65 4.54 11.98
C TYR A 106 9.48 5.82 12.03
N ARG A 107 9.53 6.42 13.21
CA ARG A 107 10.26 7.68 13.46
C ARG A 107 9.94 8.79 12.46
N GLY A 108 8.65 8.91 12.10
CA GLY A 108 8.16 9.93 11.18
C GLY A 108 8.22 9.54 9.70
N VAL A 109 8.73 8.36 9.37
CA VAL A 109 8.75 7.85 7.99
C VAL A 109 7.71 6.73 7.85
N PRO A 110 6.75 6.86 6.92
CA PRO A 110 5.82 5.77 6.64
C PRO A 110 6.56 4.56 6.08
N GLU A 111 6.16 3.36 6.52
CA GLU A 111 6.74 2.12 6.03
C GLU A 111 5.69 1.02 5.87
N ILE A 112 5.99 0.06 5.01
CA ILE A 112 5.28 -1.22 4.92
C ILE A 112 6.30 -2.33 5.14
N VAL A 113 5.96 -3.28 6.02
CA VAL A 113 6.73 -4.51 6.20
C VAL A 113 6.29 -5.51 5.13
N ALA A 114 7.22 -5.95 4.31
CA ALA A 114 6.99 -6.97 3.30
C ALA A 114 7.55 -8.32 3.76
N GLU A 115 6.70 -9.33 3.78
CA GLU A 115 7.03 -10.70 4.20
C GLU A 115 7.13 -11.66 3.01
N ARG A 116 6.47 -11.33 1.92
CA ARG A 116 6.36 -12.16 0.72
C ARG A 116 6.61 -11.34 -0.55
N PRO A 117 7.24 -11.95 -1.57
CA PRO A 117 7.48 -11.26 -2.85
C PRO A 117 6.20 -10.74 -3.52
N GLY A 118 5.08 -11.42 -3.33
CA GLY A 118 3.79 -11.00 -3.88
C GLY A 118 3.31 -9.64 -3.37
N GLN A 119 3.85 -9.13 -2.27
CA GLN A 119 3.53 -7.79 -1.77
C GLN A 119 4.23 -6.68 -2.55
N ILE A 120 5.31 -6.99 -3.27
CA ILE A 120 6.08 -6.01 -4.03
C ILE A 120 6.00 -6.35 -5.51
N GLU A 121 5.34 -5.48 -6.26
CA GLU A 121 5.19 -5.63 -7.70
C GLU A 121 6.07 -4.61 -8.43
N ILE A 122 6.91 -5.10 -9.34
CA ILE A 122 7.73 -4.23 -10.18
C ILE A 122 6.85 -3.71 -11.31
N GLN A 123 6.80 -2.40 -11.47
CA GLN A 123 6.07 -1.73 -12.55
C GLN A 123 6.92 -1.74 -13.83
N LYS A 124 6.30 -2.12 -14.91
CA LYS A 124 6.94 -2.11 -16.23
C LYS A 124 6.63 -0.82 -16.97
#